data_52122b33d3e977f5b2d082ec104d53d4
#
_entry.id   52122b33d3e977f5b2d082ec104d53d4
#
_cell.length_a   1.000
_cell.length_b   1.000
_cell.length_c   1.000
_cell.angle_alpha   90.00
_cell.angle_beta   90.00
_cell.angle_gamma   90.00
#
_symmetry.space_group_name_H-M   'P 1'
#
loop_
_entity.id
_entity.type
_entity.pdbx_description
1 polymer ?
#
loop_
_entity_poly.entity_id
_entity_poly.type
_entity_poly.pdbx_seq_one_letter_code
_entity_poly.pdbx_strand_id
1 'polypeptide(L)'
;MKIILSILCFSYIFAQYDYILEDINPNSSTYGEIIAPSVFNNQVTLHYFGHQNWGTCTARVGQLNDLYQDLLDNEIVNVRIVAIGKGGSYENSNSNWINNTSMPILIDPVSYEVWESWGAGQRDLYFLDSEGSYVNDFNITSWNYNQIYNQ
;
A
#
# COMPACT_ATOMS: atom_id res chain seq x y z
N MET A 1 -1.60 -35.93 -42.94
CA MET A 1 -2.23 -34.74 -42.36
C MET A 1 -1.50 -34.44 -41.03
N LYS A 2 -0.62 -33.41 -40.97
CA LYS A 2 0.11 -33.07 -39.75
C LYS A 2 -0.67 -32.02 -39.00
N ILE A 3 -1.12 -32.36 -37.79
CA ILE A 3 -1.80 -31.44 -36.89
C ILE A 3 -0.70 -30.65 -36.15
N ILE A 4 -0.61 -29.36 -36.43
CA ILE A 4 0.27 -28.44 -35.69
C ILE A 4 -0.54 -27.99 -34.46
N LEU A 5 -0.17 -28.52 -33.30
CA LEU A 5 -0.72 -28.09 -32.01
C LEU A 5 -0.02 -26.77 -31.63
N SER A 6 -0.70 -25.65 -31.81
CA SER A 6 -0.21 -24.34 -31.38
C SER A 6 -0.44 -24.19 -29.86
N ILE A 7 0.63 -24.28 -29.08
CA ILE A 7 0.58 -24.02 -27.65
C ILE A 7 0.55 -22.49 -27.47
N LEU A 8 -0.62 -21.93 -27.12
CA LEU A 8 -0.73 -20.56 -26.66
C LEU A 8 -0.12 -20.49 -25.25
N CYS A 9 1.13 -19.99 -25.13
CA CYS A 9 1.67 -19.58 -23.85
C CYS A 9 0.99 -18.27 -23.43
N PHE A 10 0.06 -18.33 -22.48
CA PHE A 10 -0.41 -17.17 -21.75
C PHE A 10 0.71 -16.75 -20.78
N SER A 11 1.47 -15.76 -21.15
CA SER A 11 2.34 -15.05 -20.21
C SER A 11 1.43 -14.21 -19.31
N TYR A 12 1.27 -14.61 -18.06
CA TYR A 12 0.71 -13.72 -17.04
C TYR A 12 1.73 -12.61 -16.81
N ILE A 13 1.45 -11.44 -17.35
CA ILE A 13 2.18 -10.22 -16.99
C ILE A 13 1.63 -9.82 -15.63
N PHE A 14 2.31 -10.19 -14.55
CA PHE A 14 2.07 -9.57 -13.25
C PHE A 14 2.47 -8.10 -13.38
N ALA A 15 1.59 -7.21 -12.98
CA ALA A 15 1.95 -5.80 -12.88
C ALA A 15 3.12 -5.68 -11.88
N GLN A 16 4.12 -4.89 -12.19
CA GLN A 16 5.30 -4.72 -11.33
C GLN A 16 4.92 -4.26 -9.92
N TYR A 17 3.84 -3.48 -9.82
CA TYR A 17 3.31 -2.93 -8.57
C TYR A 17 2.01 -3.66 -8.21
N ASP A 18 2.12 -4.91 -7.76
CA ASP A 18 1.00 -5.72 -7.31
C ASP A 18 1.36 -6.47 -6.03
N TYR A 19 0.35 -6.89 -5.28
CA TYR A 19 0.46 -7.73 -4.09
C TYR A 19 -0.91 -8.33 -3.74
N ILE A 20 -0.91 -9.31 -2.86
CA ILE A 20 -2.11 -9.94 -2.27
C ILE A 20 -1.83 -10.09 -0.77
N LEU A 21 -2.34 -9.17 0.06
CA LEU A 21 -2.11 -9.14 1.51
C LEU A 21 -3.41 -8.91 2.26
N GLU A 22 -3.53 -9.45 3.47
CA GLU A 22 -4.70 -9.24 4.34
C GLU A 22 -4.60 -7.90 5.08
N ASP A 23 -5.73 -7.18 5.19
CA ASP A 23 -5.84 -6.02 6.07
C ASP A 23 -6.04 -6.47 7.52
N ILE A 24 -5.05 -6.19 8.35
CA ILE A 24 -5.04 -6.55 9.77
C ILE A 24 -5.59 -5.46 10.70
N ASN A 25 -6.02 -4.31 10.16
CA ASN A 25 -6.46 -3.19 10.99
C ASN A 25 -7.96 -3.28 11.33
N PRO A 26 -8.35 -3.62 12.58
CA PRO A 26 -9.75 -3.71 12.99
C PRO A 26 -10.51 -2.38 12.91
N ASN A 27 -9.83 -1.25 12.74
CA ASN A 27 -10.43 0.07 12.57
C ASN A 27 -10.66 0.42 11.09
N SER A 28 -10.15 -0.38 10.17
CA SER A 28 -10.35 -0.21 8.73
C SER A 28 -11.69 -0.77 8.27
N SER A 29 -12.26 -0.17 7.23
CA SER A 29 -13.49 -0.68 6.59
C SER A 29 -13.28 -2.00 5.84
N THR A 30 -12.03 -2.37 5.58
CA THR A 30 -11.63 -3.60 4.87
C THR A 30 -10.96 -4.63 5.79
N TYR A 31 -11.15 -4.51 7.11
CA TYR A 31 -10.57 -5.44 8.08
C TYR A 31 -10.86 -6.91 7.76
N GLY A 32 -9.82 -7.73 7.68
CA GLY A 32 -9.90 -9.15 7.36
C GLY A 32 -10.09 -9.46 5.87
N GLU A 33 -10.20 -8.45 5.02
CA GLU A 33 -10.27 -8.64 3.57
C GLU A 33 -8.86 -8.78 2.96
N ILE A 34 -8.80 -9.49 1.85
CA ILE A 34 -7.59 -9.56 1.03
C ILE A 34 -7.52 -8.33 0.15
N ILE A 35 -6.46 -7.56 0.30
CA ILE A 35 -6.19 -6.33 -0.43
C ILE A 35 -5.14 -6.59 -1.52
N ALA A 36 -5.46 -6.14 -2.72
CA ALA A 36 -4.55 -6.02 -3.85
C ALA A 36 -4.75 -4.62 -4.47
N PRO A 37 -3.79 -4.04 -5.19
CA PRO A 37 -4.01 -2.78 -5.90
C PRO A 37 -5.26 -2.79 -6.80
N SER A 38 -5.55 -3.93 -7.44
CA SER A 38 -6.74 -4.12 -8.28
C SER A 38 -8.08 -4.06 -7.54
N VAL A 39 -8.12 -4.21 -6.21
CA VAL A 39 -9.35 -4.05 -5.41
C VAL A 39 -9.83 -2.58 -5.43
N PHE A 40 -8.90 -1.65 -5.59
CA PHE A 40 -9.17 -0.21 -5.58
C PHE A 40 -9.40 0.38 -7.00
N ASN A 41 -10.03 -0.38 -7.89
CA ASN A 41 -10.34 0.07 -9.24
C ASN A 41 -11.03 1.44 -9.26
N ASN A 42 -10.62 2.31 -10.18
CA ASN A 42 -11.07 3.70 -10.33
C ASN A 42 -10.70 4.63 -9.15
N GLN A 43 -9.71 4.25 -8.34
CA GLN A 43 -9.20 5.08 -7.25
C GLN A 43 -7.69 5.29 -7.41
N VAL A 44 -7.24 6.49 -7.12
CA VAL A 44 -5.80 6.75 -6.90
C VAL A 44 -5.40 6.09 -5.60
N THR A 45 -4.28 5.37 -5.59
CA THR A 45 -3.83 4.68 -4.39
C THR A 45 -2.43 5.10 -3.97
N LEU A 46 -2.26 5.30 -2.67
CA LEU A 46 -0.99 5.61 -2.04
C LEU A 46 -0.57 4.42 -1.17
N HIS A 47 0.64 3.93 -1.39
CA HIS A 47 1.18 2.76 -0.70
C HIS A 47 2.40 3.16 0.10
N TYR A 48 2.26 3.22 1.42
CA TYR A 48 3.31 3.59 2.34
C TYR A 48 4.06 2.37 2.87
N PHE A 49 5.37 2.35 2.76
CA PHE A 49 6.25 1.31 3.29
C PHE A 49 6.98 1.78 4.54
N GLY A 50 6.86 1.03 5.64
CA GLY A 50 7.47 1.43 6.91
C GLY A 50 7.68 0.28 7.88
N HIS A 51 8.42 0.55 8.96
CA HIS A 51 8.64 -0.40 10.04
C HIS A 51 7.79 -0.03 11.26
N GLN A 52 6.95 -0.95 11.73
CA GLN A 52 5.99 -0.71 12.81
C GLN A 52 6.64 -0.39 14.16
N ASN A 53 7.88 -0.83 14.37
CA ASN A 53 8.64 -0.61 15.60
C ASN A 53 9.47 0.70 15.62
N TRP A 54 9.36 1.55 14.59
CA TRP A 54 10.10 2.81 14.49
C TRP A 54 9.17 4.01 14.64
N GLY A 55 9.46 4.87 15.64
CA GLY A 55 8.59 6.01 15.96
C GLY A 55 8.34 6.98 14.81
N THR A 56 9.36 7.23 13.94
CA THR A 56 9.17 8.06 12.76
C THR A 56 8.19 7.42 11.76
N CYS A 57 8.23 6.10 11.57
CA CYS A 57 7.28 5.42 10.70
C CYS A 57 5.86 5.47 11.26
N THR A 58 5.71 5.28 12.57
CA THR A 58 4.41 5.44 13.26
C THR A 58 3.86 6.85 13.10
N ALA A 59 4.72 7.88 13.26
CA ALA A 59 4.31 9.26 13.03
C ALA A 59 3.83 9.50 11.59
N ARG A 60 4.47 8.89 10.59
CA ARG A 60 4.05 9.01 9.19
C ARG A 60 2.71 8.33 8.92
N VAL A 61 2.47 7.17 9.52
CA VAL A 61 1.15 6.50 9.43
C VAL A 61 0.04 7.39 10.00
N GLY A 62 0.25 8.01 11.17
CA GLY A 62 -0.70 8.97 11.72
C GLY A 62 -0.95 10.17 10.79
N GLN A 63 0.11 10.79 10.24
CA GLN A 63 -0.01 11.92 9.31
C GLN A 63 -0.69 11.54 7.98
N LEU A 64 -0.46 10.33 7.47
CA LEU A 64 -1.16 9.81 6.30
C LEU A 64 -2.64 9.55 6.60
N ASN A 65 -2.97 9.08 7.81
CA ASN A 65 -4.36 8.96 8.23
C ASN A 65 -5.05 10.33 8.33
N ASP A 66 -4.38 11.33 8.89
CA ASP A 66 -4.91 12.70 8.95
C ASP A 66 -5.16 13.25 7.53
N LEU A 67 -4.23 13.06 6.60
CA LEU A 67 -4.41 13.39 5.19
C LEU A 67 -5.61 12.66 4.59
N TYR A 68 -5.76 11.36 4.87
CA TYR A 68 -6.89 10.57 4.37
C TYR A 68 -8.24 11.09 4.88
N GLN A 69 -8.33 11.44 6.18
CA GLN A 69 -9.54 12.04 6.72
C GLN A 69 -9.82 13.42 6.09
N ASP A 70 -8.80 14.24 5.90
CA ASP A 70 -8.93 15.55 5.27
C ASP A 70 -9.42 15.45 3.81
N LEU A 71 -8.96 14.45 3.05
CA LEU A 71 -9.48 14.16 1.71
C LEU A 71 -10.98 13.79 1.76
N LEU A 72 -11.39 12.94 2.70
CA LEU A 72 -12.79 12.56 2.86
C LEU A 72 -13.68 13.73 3.27
N ASP A 73 -13.21 14.59 4.18
CA ASP A 73 -13.91 15.79 4.65
C ASP A 73 -14.10 16.83 3.51
N ASN A 74 -13.21 16.79 2.51
CA ASN A 74 -13.31 17.59 1.29
C ASN A 74 -14.01 16.86 0.13
N GLU A 75 -14.74 15.77 0.41
CA GLU A 75 -15.50 14.97 -0.56
C GLU A 75 -14.63 14.30 -1.65
N ILE A 76 -13.32 14.16 -1.42
CA ILE A 76 -12.39 13.44 -2.30
C ILE A 76 -12.39 11.96 -1.89
N VAL A 77 -13.30 11.20 -2.49
CA VAL A 77 -13.58 9.79 -2.11
C VAL A 77 -12.91 8.76 -3.02
N ASN A 78 -12.27 9.20 -4.10
CA ASN A 78 -11.61 8.35 -5.08
C ASN A 78 -10.10 8.15 -4.81
N VAL A 79 -9.69 8.29 -3.57
CA VAL A 79 -8.32 8.05 -3.10
C VAL A 79 -8.35 6.98 -2.01
N ARG A 80 -7.34 6.12 -1.98
CA ARG A 80 -7.07 5.18 -0.88
C ARG A 80 -5.61 5.28 -0.46
N ILE A 81 -5.38 5.17 0.82
CA ILE A 81 -4.04 5.12 1.40
C ILE A 81 -3.91 3.80 2.16
N VAL A 82 -2.82 3.09 1.91
CA VAL A 82 -2.53 1.77 2.49
C VAL A 82 -1.15 1.83 3.15
N ALA A 83 -1.00 1.25 4.33
CA ALA A 83 0.29 1.11 4.99
C ALA A 83 0.76 -0.35 4.93
N ILE A 84 1.98 -0.59 4.45
CA ILE A 84 2.59 -1.91 4.28
C ILE A 84 3.78 -2.04 5.22
N GLY A 85 3.60 -2.82 6.27
CA GLY A 85 4.63 -3.16 7.23
C GLY A 85 5.33 -4.47 6.90
N LYS A 86 6.32 -4.84 7.72
CA LYS A 86 7.05 -6.11 7.63
C LYS A 86 6.55 -7.12 8.65
N GLY A 87 6.53 -8.38 8.26
CA GLY A 87 6.21 -9.52 9.12
C GLY A 87 7.34 -9.94 10.05
N GLY A 88 7.14 -11.07 10.72
CA GLY A 88 8.10 -11.64 11.67
C GLY A 88 8.22 -10.79 12.95
N SER A 89 9.43 -10.43 13.36
CA SER A 89 9.67 -9.68 14.61
C SER A 89 9.04 -8.28 14.63
N TYR A 90 8.73 -7.69 13.48
CA TYR A 90 8.09 -6.37 13.37
C TYR A 90 6.62 -6.41 13.81
N GLU A 91 5.94 -7.55 13.67
CA GLU A 91 4.51 -7.72 13.99
C GLU A 91 4.19 -7.49 15.47
N ASN A 92 5.17 -7.68 16.38
CA ASN A 92 5.01 -7.35 17.78
C ASN A 92 4.68 -5.88 18.04
N SER A 93 4.85 -5.03 17.04
CA SER A 93 4.63 -3.59 17.09
C SER A 93 3.46 -3.11 16.22
N ASN A 94 2.64 -4.01 15.67
CA ASN A 94 1.49 -3.66 14.82
C ASN A 94 0.53 -2.69 15.53
N SER A 95 0.37 -2.81 16.85
CA SER A 95 -0.47 -1.90 17.66
C SER A 95 -0.05 -0.43 17.55
N ASN A 96 1.22 -0.13 17.26
CA ASN A 96 1.68 1.25 17.08
C ASN A 96 1.01 1.94 15.89
N TRP A 97 0.66 1.16 14.86
CA TRP A 97 -0.04 1.66 13.68
C TRP A 97 -1.55 1.55 13.82
N ILE A 98 -2.05 0.39 14.29
CA ILE A 98 -3.48 0.09 14.43
C ILE A 98 -4.18 1.13 15.32
N ASN A 99 -3.58 1.50 16.45
CA ASN A 99 -4.24 2.35 17.44
C ASN A 99 -4.55 3.78 16.96
N ASN A 100 -3.94 4.21 15.86
CA ASN A 100 -3.97 5.61 15.41
C ASN A 100 -4.41 5.77 13.95
N THR A 101 -4.98 4.75 13.34
CA THR A 101 -5.42 4.83 11.94
C THR A 101 -6.66 4.01 11.64
N SER A 102 -7.45 4.50 10.68
CA SER A 102 -8.55 3.79 10.03
C SER A 102 -8.20 3.31 8.62
N MET A 103 -6.98 3.55 8.16
CA MET A 103 -6.49 3.05 6.87
C MET A 103 -6.19 1.55 6.95
N PRO A 104 -6.25 0.82 5.83
CA PRO A 104 -5.76 -0.55 5.74
C PRO A 104 -4.29 -0.66 6.16
N ILE A 105 -3.99 -1.63 7.00
CA ILE A 105 -2.62 -2.00 7.39
C ILE A 105 -2.38 -3.43 6.92
N LEU A 106 -1.41 -3.58 6.04
CA LEU A 106 -1.02 -4.84 5.44
C LEU A 106 0.36 -5.26 5.97
N ILE A 107 0.58 -6.55 6.08
CA ILE A 107 1.87 -7.08 6.52
C ILE A 107 2.46 -7.94 5.41
N ASP A 108 3.62 -7.52 4.91
CA ASP A 108 4.41 -8.32 3.99
C ASP A 108 5.16 -9.41 4.78
N PRO A 109 4.85 -10.70 4.56
CA PRO A 109 5.45 -11.80 5.30
C PRO A 109 6.98 -11.85 5.22
N VAL A 110 7.59 -12.64 6.10
CA VAL A 110 9.04 -12.91 6.06
C VAL A 110 9.41 -13.46 4.68
N SER A 111 10.48 -13.01 4.11
CA SER A 111 11.07 -12.84 2.80
C SER A 111 10.76 -11.47 2.15
N TYR A 112 9.70 -10.77 2.56
CA TYR A 112 9.41 -9.38 2.16
C TYR A 112 9.34 -9.20 0.64
N GLU A 113 8.60 -10.09 -0.04
CA GLU A 113 8.54 -10.12 -1.51
C GLU A 113 7.90 -8.88 -2.10
N VAL A 114 6.91 -8.28 -1.41
CA VAL A 114 6.29 -7.03 -1.84
C VAL A 114 7.28 -5.87 -1.74
N TRP A 115 8.00 -5.75 -0.63
CA TRP A 115 9.04 -4.73 -0.47
C TRP A 115 10.13 -4.87 -1.54
N GLU A 116 10.56 -6.11 -1.84
CA GLU A 116 11.60 -6.37 -2.84
C GLU A 116 11.12 -6.08 -4.26
N SER A 117 9.92 -6.54 -4.62
CA SER A 117 9.38 -6.35 -5.98
C SER A 117 9.09 -4.88 -6.31
N TRP A 118 8.73 -4.09 -5.28
CA TRP A 118 8.52 -2.65 -5.43
C TRP A 118 9.82 -1.84 -5.36
N GLY A 119 10.93 -2.45 -4.91
CA GLY A 119 12.18 -1.75 -4.62
C GLY A 119 12.04 -0.77 -3.45
N ALA A 120 11.07 -1.04 -2.54
CA ALA A 120 10.68 -0.10 -1.52
C ALA A 120 11.71 0.02 -0.39
N GLY A 121 12.02 1.25 -0.04
CA GLY A 121 12.77 1.62 1.15
C GLY A 121 11.86 2.01 2.31
N GLN A 122 12.45 2.11 3.48
CA GLN A 122 11.73 2.55 4.67
C GLN A 122 11.29 4.01 4.53
N ARG A 123 9.99 4.26 4.69
CA ARG A 123 9.28 5.54 4.54
C ARG A 123 9.11 6.01 3.09
N ASP A 124 9.17 5.10 2.14
CA ASP A 124 8.78 5.40 0.78
C ASP A 124 7.26 5.38 0.64
N LEU A 125 6.75 6.29 -0.16
CA LEU A 125 5.35 6.41 -0.52
C LEU A 125 5.22 6.34 -2.03
N TYR A 126 4.52 5.32 -2.51
CA TYR A 126 4.26 5.05 -3.92
C TYR A 126 2.86 5.51 -4.30
N PHE A 127 2.70 6.03 -5.50
CA PHE A 127 1.45 6.50 -6.06
C PHE A 127 1.11 5.67 -7.30
N LEU A 128 -0.09 5.09 -7.31
CA LEU A 128 -0.67 4.49 -8.50
C LEU A 128 -1.90 5.30 -8.92
N ASP A 129 -2.12 5.40 -10.23
CA ASP A 129 -3.31 6.04 -10.78
C ASP A 129 -4.57 5.17 -10.63
N SER A 130 -5.69 5.66 -11.13
CA SER A 130 -6.98 4.96 -11.07
C SER A 130 -7.03 3.66 -11.89
N GLU A 131 -6.04 3.41 -12.72
CA GLU A 131 -5.88 2.19 -13.51
C GLU A 131 -4.87 1.21 -12.86
N GLY A 132 -4.29 1.60 -11.71
CA GLY A 132 -3.28 0.84 -11.00
C GLY A 132 -1.88 0.95 -11.61
N SER A 133 -1.65 1.93 -12.50
CA SER A 133 -0.35 2.17 -13.10
C SER A 133 0.50 3.06 -12.19
N TYR A 134 1.80 2.77 -12.14
CA TYR A 134 2.76 3.59 -11.40
C TYR A 134 2.83 5.02 -11.92
N VAL A 135 2.76 5.98 -11.00
CA VAL A 135 2.87 7.40 -11.28
C VAL A 135 4.20 7.97 -10.78
N ASN A 136 4.46 7.77 -9.48
CA ASN A 136 5.59 8.38 -8.79
C ASN A 136 5.86 7.67 -7.46
N ASP A 137 7.04 7.87 -6.89
CA ASP A 137 7.36 7.55 -5.51
C ASP A 137 8.37 8.54 -4.93
N PHE A 138 8.34 8.73 -3.64
CA PHE A 138 9.37 9.46 -2.92
C PHE A 138 9.39 9.12 -1.43
N ASN A 139 10.53 9.36 -0.80
CA ASN A 139 10.72 9.13 0.63
C ASN A 139 10.12 10.27 1.46
N ILE A 140 9.25 9.92 2.42
CA ILE A 140 8.58 10.87 3.31
C ILE A 140 9.20 10.94 4.71
N THR A 141 10.52 10.72 4.83
CA THR A 141 11.24 10.95 6.10
C THR A 141 11.01 12.36 6.61
N SER A 142 11.01 13.34 5.72
CA SER A 142 10.53 14.70 6.00
C SER A 142 9.10 14.84 5.52
N TRP A 143 8.16 15.11 6.44
CA TRP A 143 6.76 15.27 6.08
C TRP A 143 6.53 16.58 5.33
N ASN A 144 5.87 16.49 4.19
CA ASN A 144 5.40 17.63 3.41
C ASN A 144 4.00 17.35 2.87
N TYR A 145 2.98 17.84 3.58
CA TYR A 145 1.58 17.67 3.22
C TYR A 145 1.28 18.10 1.77
N ASN A 146 1.72 19.30 1.40
CA ASN A 146 1.41 19.85 0.07
C ASN A 146 2.08 19.06 -1.05
N GLN A 147 3.27 18.49 -0.81
CA GLN A 147 3.94 17.65 -1.78
C GLN A 147 3.14 16.37 -2.06
N ILE A 148 2.54 15.77 -1.01
CA ILE A 148 1.76 14.54 -1.13
C ILE A 148 0.39 14.85 -1.74
N TYR A 149 -0.28 15.88 -1.26
CA TYR A 149 -1.63 16.28 -1.68
C TYR A 149 -1.72 16.65 -3.16
N ASN A 150 -0.66 17.19 -3.74
CA ASN A 150 -0.64 17.69 -5.13
C ASN A 150 -0.12 16.63 -6.15
N GLN A 151 0.03 15.35 -5.78
CA GLN A 151 0.36 14.30 -6.73
C GLN A 151 -0.89 13.81 -7.46
#